data_4791ade1007a99a622caf9c891ffdf1e
#
_entry.id   4791ade1007a99a622caf9c891ffdf1e
#
_cell.length_a   1.000
_cell.length_b   1.000
_cell.length_c   1.000
_cell.angle_alpha   90.00
_cell.angle_beta   90.00
_cell.angle_gamma   90.00
#
_symmetry.space_group_name_H-M   'P 1'
#
loop_
_entity.id
_entity.type
_entity.pdbx_description
1 polymer ?
#
loop_
_entity_poly.entity_id
_entity_poly.type
_entity_poly.pdbx_seq_one_letter_code
_entity_poly.pdbx_strand_id
1 'polypeptide(L)'
;MYPRVTLTLPDWIHEEIPDPHRCYPTLEARMELAIRLAEHNIRAGGGPFGAAIFEIESGQLVAPGVNLVVPQHCSLAHAEAVAIAVAQQVCRTYDLSQDGLPPMELVTSAQPFIQCYGNLWWSGLHRLVVGARKEDVESLTGFDEGPLPDDWVARLTHRPPLPGIDVVSDVLRGEACRVLASYRALGGVLYSPGG
;
A
#
# COMPACT_ATOMS: atom_id res chain seq x y z
N MET A 1 -19.23 -10.83 -24.71
CA MET A 1 -18.37 -11.58 -23.75
C MET A 1 -17.72 -10.55 -22.84
N TYR A 2 -17.79 -10.71 -21.52
CA TYR A 2 -17.15 -9.78 -20.57
C TYR A 2 -15.64 -10.04 -20.52
N PRO A 3 -14.79 -9.00 -20.35
CA PRO A 3 -13.35 -9.18 -20.21
C PRO A 3 -13.02 -9.89 -18.89
N ARG A 4 -11.85 -10.52 -18.85
CA ARG A 4 -11.26 -11.03 -17.61
C ARG A 4 -10.65 -9.86 -16.86
N VAL A 5 -10.91 -9.71 -15.56
CA VAL A 5 -10.24 -8.73 -14.70
C VAL A 5 -8.99 -9.40 -14.13
N THR A 6 -7.84 -8.80 -14.38
CA THR A 6 -6.54 -9.27 -13.88
C THR A 6 -5.75 -8.06 -13.41
N LEU A 7 -5.24 -8.10 -12.19
CA LEU A 7 -4.26 -7.14 -11.69
C LEU A 7 -2.88 -7.77 -11.85
N THR A 8 -2.01 -7.12 -12.64
CA THR A 8 -0.66 -7.63 -12.94
C THR A 8 0.38 -6.63 -12.47
N LEU A 9 1.29 -7.09 -11.61
CA LEU A 9 2.45 -6.28 -11.24
C LEU A 9 3.32 -6.01 -12.47
N PRO A 10 3.87 -4.79 -12.60
CA PRO A 10 4.79 -4.47 -13.70
C PRO A 10 6.07 -5.30 -13.64
N ASP A 11 6.65 -5.63 -14.80
CA ASP A 11 7.87 -6.45 -14.88
C ASP A 11 9.07 -5.82 -14.15
N TRP A 12 9.15 -4.50 -14.09
CA TRP A 12 10.21 -3.78 -13.39
C TRP A 12 10.24 -4.03 -11.86
N ILE A 13 9.18 -4.59 -11.26
CA ILE A 13 9.18 -5.01 -9.85
C ILE A 13 10.36 -5.94 -9.54
N HIS A 14 10.74 -6.82 -10.49
CA HIS A 14 11.88 -7.72 -10.34
C HIS A 14 13.24 -6.99 -10.29
N GLU A 15 13.33 -5.77 -10.81
CA GLU A 15 14.53 -4.94 -10.70
C GLU A 15 14.68 -4.35 -9.30
N GLU A 16 13.57 -3.93 -8.68
CA GLU A 16 13.54 -3.42 -7.30
C GLU A 16 13.62 -4.52 -6.25
N ILE A 17 13.11 -5.70 -6.59
CA ILE A 17 13.02 -6.86 -5.70
C ILE A 17 13.63 -8.08 -6.41
N PRO A 18 14.96 -8.12 -6.57
CA PRO A 18 15.62 -9.26 -7.23
C PRO A 18 15.53 -10.56 -6.43
N ASP A 19 15.36 -10.46 -5.11
CA ASP A 19 15.12 -11.59 -4.21
C ASP A 19 13.74 -11.43 -3.55
N PRO A 20 12.72 -12.20 -3.98
CA PRO A 20 11.36 -12.11 -3.42
C PRO A 20 11.26 -12.62 -1.98
N HIS A 21 12.28 -13.30 -1.47
CA HIS A 21 12.33 -13.81 -0.09
C HIS A 21 13.23 -12.97 0.83
N ARG A 22 13.67 -11.80 0.35
CA ARG A 22 14.53 -10.92 1.15
C ARG A 22 13.85 -10.49 2.44
N CYS A 23 14.62 -10.52 3.53
CA CYS A 23 14.20 -9.98 4.83
C CYS A 23 14.59 -8.51 4.96
N TYR A 24 13.68 -7.73 5.54
CA TYR A 24 13.82 -6.31 5.86
C TYR A 24 13.65 -6.16 7.37
N PRO A 25 14.77 -6.09 8.14
CA PRO A 25 14.73 -6.30 9.59
C PRO A 25 14.12 -5.14 10.37
N THR A 26 14.10 -3.91 9.82
CA THR A 26 13.57 -2.73 10.51
C THR A 26 12.35 -2.15 9.79
N LEU A 27 11.53 -1.38 10.51
CA LEU A 27 10.39 -0.68 9.91
C LEU A 27 10.85 0.32 8.84
N GLU A 28 11.98 0.98 9.08
CA GLU A 28 12.57 1.92 8.13
C GLU A 28 12.96 1.19 6.83
N ALA A 29 13.62 0.04 6.91
CA ALA A 29 14.00 -0.73 5.72
C ALA A 29 12.77 -1.21 4.91
N ARG A 30 11.68 -1.57 5.59
CA ARG A 30 10.40 -1.94 4.97
C ARG A 30 9.75 -0.73 4.29
N MET A 31 9.73 0.41 4.98
CA MET A 31 9.19 1.67 4.44
C MET A 31 10.04 2.19 3.27
N GLU A 32 11.36 2.09 3.33
CA GLU A 32 12.24 2.42 2.20
C GLU A 32 11.87 1.63 0.94
N LEU A 33 11.53 0.34 1.07
CA LEU A 33 11.04 -0.43 -0.08
C LEU A 33 9.74 0.17 -0.62
N ALA A 34 8.74 0.44 0.23
CA ALA A 34 7.47 1.01 -0.20
C ALA A 34 7.65 2.37 -0.91
N ILE A 35 8.56 3.21 -0.40
CA ILE A 35 8.90 4.51 -0.99
C ILE A 35 9.60 4.35 -2.35
N ARG A 36 10.58 3.42 -2.48
CA ARG A 36 11.23 3.15 -3.77
C ARG A 36 10.26 2.61 -4.81
N LEU A 37 9.33 1.74 -4.41
CA LEU A 37 8.26 1.26 -5.28
C LEU A 37 7.39 2.41 -5.79
N ALA A 38 7.01 3.35 -4.91
CA ALA A 38 6.28 4.56 -5.31
C ALA A 38 7.06 5.42 -6.29
N GLU A 39 8.34 5.66 -6.03
CA GLU A 39 9.21 6.47 -6.88
C GLU A 39 9.43 5.84 -8.27
N HIS A 40 9.67 4.53 -8.33
CA HIS A 40 9.79 3.82 -9.60
C HIS A 40 8.47 3.85 -10.39
N ASN A 41 7.36 3.65 -9.68
CA ASN A 41 6.03 3.64 -10.29
C ASN A 41 5.68 4.97 -10.97
N ILE A 42 6.09 6.12 -10.43
CA ILE A 42 5.95 7.43 -11.08
C ILE A 42 6.67 7.42 -12.43
N ARG A 43 7.92 6.95 -12.48
CA ARG A 43 8.71 6.88 -13.73
C ARG A 43 8.09 5.93 -14.75
N ALA A 44 7.39 4.91 -14.29
CA ALA A 44 6.67 3.95 -15.11
C ALA A 44 5.25 4.41 -15.52
N GLY A 45 4.84 5.62 -15.17
CA GLY A 45 3.53 6.20 -15.54
C GLY A 45 2.39 5.85 -14.60
N GLY A 46 2.69 5.28 -13.43
CA GLY A 46 1.70 5.01 -12.37
C GLY A 46 1.60 6.14 -11.35
N GLY A 47 0.73 6.00 -10.36
CA GLY A 47 0.56 6.95 -9.26
C GLY A 47 1.69 6.88 -8.22
N PRO A 48 1.85 7.90 -7.35
CA PRO A 48 2.98 8.07 -6.44
C PRO A 48 2.87 7.22 -5.16
N PHE A 49 2.31 6.03 -5.25
CA PHE A 49 2.02 5.19 -4.09
C PHE A 49 2.62 3.80 -4.26
N GLY A 50 3.29 3.34 -3.22
CA GLY A 50 3.84 2.01 -3.11
C GLY A 50 3.53 1.39 -1.75
N ALA A 51 3.36 0.09 -1.73
CA ALA A 51 3.06 -0.68 -0.54
C ALA A 51 3.74 -2.05 -0.59
N ALA A 52 3.90 -2.67 0.56
CA ALA A 52 4.38 -4.05 0.63
C ALA A 52 3.87 -4.75 1.88
N ILE A 53 3.67 -6.05 1.79
CA ILE A 53 3.29 -6.90 2.93
C ILE A 53 4.52 -7.69 3.39
N PHE A 54 4.75 -7.68 4.69
CA PHE A 54 5.84 -8.39 5.35
C PHE A 54 5.33 -9.28 6.48
N GLU A 55 6.04 -10.34 6.76
CA GLU A 55 5.93 -11.03 8.04
C GLU A 55 6.51 -10.11 9.14
N ILE A 56 5.78 -9.95 10.24
CA ILE A 56 6.15 -8.99 11.30
C ILE A 56 7.48 -9.37 11.95
N GLU A 57 7.65 -10.63 12.34
CA GLU A 57 8.81 -11.08 13.12
C GLU A 57 10.07 -11.25 12.26
N SER A 58 9.97 -11.94 11.14
CA SER A 58 11.11 -12.21 10.27
C SER A 58 11.51 -11.02 9.40
N GLY A 59 10.56 -10.14 9.11
CA GLY A 59 10.72 -9.08 8.13
C GLY A 59 10.77 -9.59 6.69
N GLN A 60 10.41 -10.85 6.44
CA GLN A 60 10.37 -11.41 5.11
C GLN A 60 9.29 -10.73 4.28
N LEU A 61 9.66 -10.34 3.06
CA LEU A 61 8.70 -9.82 2.10
C LEU A 61 7.75 -10.93 1.63
N VAL A 62 6.45 -10.64 1.66
CA VAL A 62 5.39 -11.53 1.15
C VAL A 62 4.89 -11.05 -0.21
N ALA A 63 4.59 -9.75 -0.33
CA ALA A 63 4.05 -9.20 -1.57
C ALA A 63 4.32 -7.70 -1.69
N PRO A 64 4.76 -7.20 -2.88
CA PRO A 64 4.77 -5.79 -3.20
C PRO A 64 3.44 -5.35 -3.79
N GLY A 65 3.20 -4.03 -3.80
CA GLY A 65 2.10 -3.38 -4.48
C GLY A 65 2.46 -1.97 -4.92
N VAL A 66 1.95 -1.57 -6.08
CA VAL A 66 2.09 -0.21 -6.61
C VAL A 66 0.76 0.27 -7.17
N ASN A 67 0.56 1.57 -7.25
CA ASN A 67 -0.67 2.14 -7.79
C ASN A 67 -0.75 1.98 -9.31
N LEU A 68 -1.70 1.16 -9.76
CA LEU A 68 -1.92 0.80 -11.15
C LEU A 68 -3.25 1.35 -11.72
N VAL A 69 -3.85 2.34 -11.07
CA VAL A 69 -5.14 2.91 -11.49
C VAL A 69 -5.10 3.36 -12.94
N VAL A 70 -4.11 4.17 -13.30
CA VAL A 70 -3.95 4.70 -14.67
C VAL A 70 -3.45 3.61 -15.62
N PRO A 71 -2.35 2.89 -15.35
CA PRO A 71 -1.82 1.89 -16.28
C PRO A 71 -2.78 0.75 -16.63
N GLN A 72 -3.65 0.36 -15.69
CA GLN A 72 -4.57 -0.78 -15.89
C GLN A 72 -6.05 -0.35 -16.02
N HIS A 73 -6.33 0.96 -16.11
CA HIS A 73 -7.70 1.50 -16.20
C HIS A 73 -8.63 0.91 -15.12
N CYS A 74 -8.14 0.81 -13.89
CA CYS A 74 -8.83 0.16 -12.80
C CYS A 74 -8.74 0.98 -11.51
N SER A 75 -9.84 1.64 -11.11
CA SER A 75 -9.89 2.45 -9.88
C SER A 75 -9.67 1.64 -8.60
N LEU A 76 -9.79 0.30 -8.65
CA LEU A 76 -9.51 -0.57 -7.51
C LEU A 76 -8.00 -0.83 -7.30
N ALA A 77 -7.16 -0.52 -8.29
CA ALA A 77 -5.75 -0.90 -8.31
C ALA A 77 -4.85 0.08 -7.54
N HIS A 78 -5.25 0.45 -6.32
CA HIS A 78 -4.40 1.18 -5.38
C HIS A 78 -3.25 0.28 -4.89
N ALA A 79 -2.13 0.85 -4.46
CA ALA A 79 -0.95 0.12 -4.05
C ALA A 79 -1.23 -0.91 -2.95
N GLU A 80 -1.98 -0.53 -1.93
CA GLU A 80 -2.34 -1.39 -0.81
C GLU A 80 -3.28 -2.53 -1.26
N ALA A 81 -4.27 -2.21 -2.11
CA ALA A 81 -5.19 -3.20 -2.64
C ALA A 81 -4.45 -4.25 -3.49
N VAL A 82 -3.50 -3.80 -4.30
CA VAL A 82 -2.63 -4.69 -5.10
C VAL A 82 -1.76 -5.56 -4.19
N ALA A 83 -1.09 -4.97 -3.18
CA ALA A 83 -0.27 -5.72 -2.24
C ALA A 83 -1.08 -6.80 -1.49
N ILE A 84 -2.27 -6.46 -0.99
CA ILE A 84 -3.17 -7.40 -0.31
C ILE A 84 -3.59 -8.51 -1.28
N ALA A 85 -4.02 -8.19 -2.50
CA ALA A 85 -4.46 -9.17 -3.47
C ALA A 85 -3.32 -10.13 -3.86
N VAL A 86 -2.09 -9.62 -4.05
CA VAL A 86 -0.92 -10.45 -4.35
C VAL A 86 -0.57 -11.35 -3.16
N ALA A 87 -0.55 -10.82 -1.92
CA ALA A 87 -0.29 -11.61 -0.72
C ALA A 87 -1.30 -12.76 -0.55
N GLN A 88 -2.58 -12.49 -0.75
CA GLN A 88 -3.64 -13.50 -0.70
C GLN A 88 -3.44 -14.60 -1.76
N GLN A 89 -2.97 -14.26 -2.96
CA GLN A 89 -2.63 -15.24 -3.99
C GLN A 89 -1.38 -16.06 -3.62
N VAL A 90 -0.34 -15.42 -3.08
CA VAL A 90 0.87 -16.10 -2.60
C VAL A 90 0.55 -17.08 -1.48
N CYS A 91 -0.23 -16.64 -0.49
CA CYS A 91 -0.65 -17.45 0.65
C CYS A 91 -1.79 -18.42 0.33
N ARG A 92 -2.43 -18.31 -0.86
CA ARG A 92 -3.59 -19.10 -1.29
C ARG A 92 -4.77 -19.04 -0.33
N THR A 93 -5.01 -17.87 0.25
CA THR A 93 -6.13 -17.61 1.17
C THR A 93 -6.63 -16.19 0.99
N TYR A 94 -7.90 -15.95 1.29
CA TYR A 94 -8.47 -14.60 1.39
C TYR A 94 -8.26 -13.95 2.78
N ASP A 95 -7.88 -14.75 3.77
CA ASP A 95 -7.68 -14.32 5.16
C ASP A 95 -6.22 -14.50 5.57
N LEU A 96 -5.48 -13.39 5.66
CA LEU A 96 -4.07 -13.37 6.03
C LEU A 96 -3.83 -13.60 7.54
N SER A 97 -4.90 -13.77 8.33
CA SER A 97 -4.84 -14.21 9.73
C SER A 97 -5.10 -15.71 9.92
N GLN A 98 -5.25 -16.47 8.82
CA GLN A 98 -5.54 -17.89 8.86
C GLN A 98 -4.48 -18.66 9.68
N ASP A 99 -4.95 -19.65 10.44
CA ASP A 99 -4.09 -20.54 11.23
C ASP A 99 -2.94 -21.14 10.38
N GLY A 100 -1.74 -21.08 10.92
CA GLY A 100 -0.52 -21.56 10.25
C GLY A 100 0.22 -20.50 9.42
N LEU A 101 -0.35 -19.31 9.23
CA LEU A 101 0.37 -18.16 8.67
C LEU A 101 1.01 -17.32 9.78
N PRO A 102 2.21 -16.75 9.55
CA PRO A 102 2.80 -15.79 10.48
C PRO A 102 2.00 -14.49 10.50
N PRO A 103 1.98 -13.74 11.61
CA PRO A 103 1.41 -12.39 11.66
C PRO A 103 2.07 -11.49 10.61
N MET A 104 1.24 -10.79 9.83
CA MET A 104 1.67 -9.94 8.71
C MET A 104 1.28 -8.48 8.92
N GLU A 105 2.06 -7.60 8.30
CA GLU A 105 1.80 -6.17 8.27
C GLU A 105 1.75 -5.64 6.84
N LEU A 106 0.98 -4.57 6.66
CA LEU A 106 1.02 -3.72 5.48
C LEU A 106 1.87 -2.50 5.78
N VAL A 107 2.89 -2.26 4.96
CA VAL A 107 3.69 -1.03 4.97
C VAL A 107 3.34 -0.24 3.71
N THR A 108 2.88 0.99 3.87
CA THR A 108 2.43 1.85 2.77
C THR A 108 3.09 3.22 2.82
N SER A 109 3.52 3.73 1.67
CA SER A 109 4.20 5.02 1.55
C SER A 109 3.31 6.22 1.93
N ALA A 110 1.98 6.04 1.91
CA ALA A 110 1.02 7.05 2.29
C ALA A 110 -0.15 6.45 3.08
N GLN A 111 -0.86 7.28 3.84
CA GLN A 111 -2.06 6.88 4.57
C GLN A 111 -3.08 6.26 3.63
N PRO A 112 -3.72 5.14 4.01
CA PRO A 112 -4.69 4.47 3.16
C PRO A 112 -5.92 5.36 2.85
N PHE A 113 -6.29 5.43 1.57
CA PHE A 113 -7.56 5.96 1.11
C PHE A 113 -8.73 5.14 1.68
N ILE A 114 -9.96 5.71 1.70
CA ILE A 114 -11.13 5.03 2.27
C ILE A 114 -11.39 3.63 1.68
N GLN A 115 -11.13 3.43 0.39
CA GLN A 115 -11.20 2.12 -0.27
C GLN A 115 -10.17 1.15 0.32
N CYS A 116 -8.92 1.60 0.50
CA CYS A 116 -7.84 0.79 1.06
C CYS A 116 -8.07 0.48 2.54
N TYR A 117 -8.68 1.41 3.28
CA TYR A 117 -9.13 1.19 4.65
C TYR A 117 -10.13 0.01 4.73
N GLY A 118 -11.09 -0.06 3.82
CA GLY A 118 -12.03 -1.18 3.73
C GLY A 118 -11.35 -2.51 3.41
N ASN A 119 -10.38 -2.51 2.47
CA ASN A 119 -9.59 -3.70 2.13
C ASN A 119 -8.76 -4.18 3.33
N LEU A 120 -8.10 -3.24 4.04
CA LEU A 120 -7.34 -3.53 5.24
C LEU A 120 -8.22 -4.14 6.34
N TRP A 121 -9.43 -3.61 6.52
CA TRP A 121 -10.39 -4.09 7.51
C TRP A 121 -10.70 -5.59 7.37
N TRP A 122 -10.75 -6.10 6.13
CA TRP A 122 -11.10 -7.49 5.82
C TRP A 122 -9.91 -8.40 5.50
N SER A 123 -8.69 -7.87 5.47
CA SER A 123 -7.52 -8.61 4.97
C SER A 123 -6.99 -9.70 5.91
N GLY A 124 -7.24 -9.59 7.21
CA GLY A 124 -6.59 -10.43 8.23
C GLY A 124 -5.20 -9.94 8.65
N LEU A 125 -4.75 -8.75 8.22
CA LEU A 125 -3.48 -8.17 8.63
C LEU A 125 -3.51 -7.72 10.10
N HIS A 126 -2.33 -7.76 10.76
CA HIS A 126 -2.18 -7.47 12.19
C HIS A 126 -1.63 -6.07 12.45
N ARG A 127 -0.90 -5.48 11.51
CA ARG A 127 -0.32 -4.14 11.65
C ARG A 127 -0.36 -3.37 10.33
N LEU A 128 -0.55 -2.06 10.45
CA LEU A 128 -0.42 -1.07 9.39
C LEU A 128 0.73 -0.13 9.74
N VAL A 129 1.65 0.09 8.80
CA VAL A 129 2.75 1.05 8.91
C VAL A 129 2.60 2.10 7.81
N VAL A 130 2.57 3.38 8.19
CA VAL A 130 2.26 4.50 7.30
C VAL A 130 3.43 5.47 7.21
N GLY A 131 3.78 5.89 5.99
CA GLY A 131 4.74 6.96 5.72
C GLY A 131 4.11 8.36 5.81
N ALA A 132 3.69 8.90 4.69
CA ALA A 132 3.04 10.21 4.59
C ALA A 132 1.59 10.16 5.12
N ARG A 133 1.12 11.28 5.67
CA ARG A 133 -0.25 11.43 6.15
C ARG A 133 -1.18 11.87 5.02
N LYS A 134 -2.51 11.81 5.26
CA LYS A 134 -3.53 12.32 4.34
C LYS A 134 -3.27 13.77 3.93
N GLU A 135 -3.00 14.64 4.91
CA GLU A 135 -2.76 16.06 4.68
C GLU A 135 -1.53 16.31 3.78
N ASP A 136 -0.52 15.45 3.87
CA ASP A 136 0.65 15.50 3.00
C ASP A 136 0.27 15.13 1.56
N VAL A 137 -0.51 14.05 1.38
CA VAL A 137 -0.98 13.63 0.06
C VAL A 137 -1.78 14.74 -0.59
N GLU A 138 -2.82 15.27 0.09
CA GLU A 138 -3.69 16.32 -0.44
C GLU A 138 -2.92 17.60 -0.80
N SER A 139 -2.03 18.06 0.09
CA SER A 139 -1.29 19.31 -0.13
C SER A 139 -0.20 19.19 -1.20
N LEU A 140 0.49 18.06 -1.29
CA LEU A 140 1.64 17.88 -2.18
C LEU A 140 1.24 17.39 -3.58
N THR A 141 0.18 16.61 -3.70
CA THR A 141 -0.26 16.06 -4.98
C THR A 141 -1.50 16.73 -5.54
N GLY A 142 -2.43 17.14 -4.68
CA GLY A 142 -3.75 17.65 -5.03
C GLY A 142 -4.81 16.55 -5.16
N PHE A 143 -4.50 15.29 -4.83
CA PHE A 143 -5.53 14.24 -4.70
C PHE A 143 -6.49 14.57 -3.55
N ASP A 144 -7.76 14.24 -3.73
CA ASP A 144 -8.75 14.21 -2.65
C ASP A 144 -8.79 12.78 -2.07
N GLU A 145 -8.32 12.63 -0.83
CA GLU A 145 -8.24 11.34 -0.15
C GLU A 145 -9.59 10.88 0.47
N GLY A 146 -10.66 11.61 0.20
CA GLY A 146 -12.01 11.24 0.59
C GLY A 146 -12.29 11.26 2.10
N PRO A 147 -13.49 10.89 2.52
CA PRO A 147 -13.97 11.03 3.90
C PRO A 147 -13.56 9.84 4.77
N LEU A 148 -12.32 9.78 5.23
CA LEU A 148 -11.92 8.84 6.27
C LEU A 148 -12.34 9.42 7.65
N PRO A 149 -12.91 8.62 8.59
CA PRO A 149 -13.27 9.10 9.92
C PRO A 149 -12.04 9.63 10.68
N ASP A 150 -12.18 10.70 11.45
CA ASP A 150 -11.08 11.28 12.24
C ASP A 150 -10.48 10.27 13.23
N ASP A 151 -11.31 9.35 13.73
CA ASP A 151 -10.93 8.29 14.67
C ASP A 151 -10.55 6.96 14.00
N TRP A 152 -10.17 6.99 12.71
CA TRP A 152 -9.91 5.79 11.90
C TRP A 152 -8.87 4.84 12.52
N VAL A 153 -7.84 5.38 13.19
CA VAL A 153 -6.83 4.58 13.90
C VAL A 153 -7.46 3.83 15.07
N ALA A 154 -8.25 4.54 15.91
CA ALA A 154 -8.94 3.92 17.04
C ALA A 154 -9.91 2.83 16.59
N ARG A 155 -10.57 3.01 15.44
CA ARG A 155 -11.45 2.01 14.85
C ARG A 155 -10.70 0.79 14.34
N LEU A 156 -9.48 0.93 13.81
CA LEU A 156 -8.65 -0.22 13.43
C LEU A 156 -8.15 -0.99 14.64
N THR A 157 -7.71 -0.28 15.68
CA THR A 157 -7.16 -0.91 16.88
C THR A 157 -8.23 -1.57 17.74
N HIS A 158 -9.48 -1.09 17.65
CA HIS A 158 -10.61 -1.65 18.40
C HIS A 158 -11.82 -1.91 17.49
N ARG A 159 -11.92 -3.11 16.94
CA ARG A 159 -12.96 -3.53 15.96
C ARG A 159 -13.61 -4.88 16.29
N PRO A 160 -14.23 -5.03 17.49
CA PRO A 160 -14.86 -6.29 17.84
C PRO A 160 -15.98 -6.65 16.85
N PRO A 161 -16.21 -7.95 16.51
CA PRO A 161 -15.53 -9.11 17.06
C PRO A 161 -14.17 -9.44 16.43
N LEU A 162 -13.70 -8.66 15.45
CA LEU A 162 -12.42 -8.90 14.79
C LEU A 162 -11.24 -8.48 15.67
N PRO A 163 -10.05 -9.12 15.52
CA PRO A 163 -8.82 -8.68 16.15
C PRO A 163 -8.45 -7.24 15.74
N GLY A 164 -7.88 -6.47 16.65
CA GLY A 164 -7.35 -5.14 16.34
C GLY A 164 -6.21 -5.19 15.32
N ILE A 165 -6.02 -4.09 14.61
CA ILE A 165 -4.86 -3.85 13.75
C ILE A 165 -4.04 -2.74 14.39
N ASP A 166 -2.78 -3.01 14.74
CA ASP A 166 -1.87 -1.99 15.25
C ASP A 166 -1.52 -0.98 14.15
N VAL A 167 -1.40 0.29 14.52
CA VAL A 167 -1.05 1.35 13.55
C VAL A 167 0.22 2.07 13.99
N VAL A 168 1.23 2.11 13.11
CA VAL A 168 2.47 2.87 13.28
C VAL A 168 2.52 3.93 12.17
N SER A 169 2.56 5.20 12.54
CA SER A 169 2.54 6.32 11.59
C SER A 169 3.89 7.04 11.53
N ASP A 170 4.07 7.85 10.49
CA ASP A 170 5.20 8.76 10.29
C ASP A 170 6.56 8.08 10.07
N VAL A 171 6.59 6.80 9.69
CA VAL A 171 7.84 6.11 9.38
C VAL A 171 8.40 6.65 8.06
N LEU A 172 9.58 7.28 8.12
CA LEU A 172 10.23 7.96 6.98
C LEU A 172 9.28 8.94 6.26
N ARG A 173 8.43 9.66 7.02
CA ARG A 173 7.43 10.58 6.45
C ARG A 173 8.05 11.62 5.52
N GLY A 174 9.21 12.18 5.88
CA GLY A 174 9.90 13.17 5.04
C GLY A 174 10.30 12.63 3.67
N GLU A 175 10.76 11.39 3.60
CA GLU A 175 11.12 10.65 2.39
C GLU A 175 9.88 10.40 1.52
N ALA A 176 8.81 9.91 2.13
CA ALA A 176 7.54 9.67 1.44
C ALA A 176 6.97 10.97 0.85
N CYS A 177 6.98 12.08 1.62
CA CYS A 177 6.56 13.39 1.14
C CYS A 177 7.39 13.90 -0.05
N ARG A 178 8.71 13.62 -0.11
CA ARG A 178 9.53 13.99 -1.27
C ARG A 178 9.07 13.28 -2.54
N VAL A 179 8.69 12.01 -2.47
CA VAL A 179 8.14 11.27 -3.61
C VAL A 179 6.81 11.86 -4.07
N LEU A 180 5.90 12.18 -3.15
CA LEU A 180 4.62 12.84 -3.46
C LEU A 180 4.84 14.19 -4.17
N ALA A 181 5.74 15.02 -3.65
CA ALA A 181 6.07 16.32 -4.26
C ALA A 181 6.69 16.17 -5.67
N SER A 182 7.51 15.13 -5.90
CA SER A 182 8.11 14.85 -7.20
C SER A 182 7.06 14.49 -8.25
N TYR A 183 6.00 13.77 -7.87
CA TYR A 183 4.91 13.40 -8.77
C TYR A 183 4.25 14.63 -9.41
N ARG A 184 3.91 15.62 -8.60
CA ARG A 184 3.32 16.88 -9.09
C ARG A 184 4.30 17.65 -9.97
N ALA A 185 5.57 17.72 -9.57
CA ALA A 185 6.62 18.43 -10.34
C ALA A 185 6.86 17.79 -11.72
N LEU A 186 6.66 16.48 -11.85
CA LEU A 186 6.77 15.73 -13.10
C LEU A 186 5.49 15.75 -13.95
N GLY A 187 4.45 16.48 -13.54
CA GLY A 187 3.18 16.56 -14.26
C GLY A 187 2.32 15.31 -14.13
N GLY A 188 2.42 14.62 -13.00
CA GLY A 188 1.61 13.43 -12.72
C GLY A 188 0.12 13.67 -12.84
N VAL A 189 -0.62 12.68 -13.35
CA VAL A 189 -2.05 12.77 -13.62
C VAL A 189 -2.85 12.70 -12.32
N LEU A 190 -3.74 13.68 -12.11
CA LEU A 190 -4.76 13.59 -11.05
C LEU A 190 -5.94 12.76 -11.59
N TYR A 191 -5.99 11.49 -11.21
CA TYR A 191 -7.02 10.55 -11.61
C TYR A 191 -8.18 10.54 -10.60
N SER A 192 -9.04 11.56 -10.64
CA SER A 192 -10.26 11.64 -9.85
C SER A 192 -11.49 11.47 -10.75
N PRO A 193 -12.58 10.86 -10.26
CA PRO A 193 -13.84 10.84 -11.00
C PRO A 193 -14.33 12.28 -11.28
N GLY A 194 -14.52 12.64 -12.55
CA GLY A 194 -15.03 13.96 -12.96
C GLY A 194 -13.96 15.06 -13.06
N GLY A 195 -12.67 14.71 -12.98
CA GLY A 195 -11.54 15.62 -13.22
C GLY A 195 -11.12 15.70 -14.68
#